data_6212b4d8cb6a99a74da2edea7f910124
#
_entry.id   6212b4d8cb6a99a74da2edea7f910124
#
_cell.length_a   1.000
_cell.length_b   1.000
_cell.length_c   1.000
_cell.angle_alpha   90.00
_cell.angle_beta   90.00
_cell.angle_gamma   90.00
#
_symmetry.space_group_name_H-M   'P 1'
#
loop_
_entity.id
_entity.type
_entity.pdbx_description
1 polymer ?
#
loop_
_entity_poly.entity_id
_entity_poly.type
_entity_poly.pdbx_seq_one_letter_code
_entity_poly.pdbx_strand_id
1 'polypeptide(L)'
;MTNIRTNGAALVLKDLAKTYGSLAVVRDVSLTVAPGEFVTFLGPSGSGKTTTLNLIAGFTEASAGRITLDGRDLGNVPAHQRGIGVVFQSYALFPHMTVRQNIAYPLEQRRPRMDRKAIETQVSDVLQLVEMAGYADRRPHQLSGGQQQRVALARAVVFEPKLLLLDEPLGALDKRLRESLQLELRRIHRELGVTVIFVTHDQDEAMTLSDRIVVFNEGRIEQVGTPQQLYGQPATEFVARFLGDSNIFRGRVEDQHLNCGAFNIRLPAPATPGPLSAMVRPEKMRVKKDVAGAGEDGVAATLTDVTFSGSTWRVEGHDSDGRTLLARVADGSTLHIGEMVNFVWSVEDVRIVASEARP
;
A
#
# COMPACT_ATOMS: atom_id res chain seq x y z
N MET A 1 3.82 -31.65 0.60
CA MET A 1 4.36 -30.44 -0.04
C MET A 1 3.58 -30.24 -1.32
N THR A 2 2.82 -29.16 -1.41
CA THR A 2 2.03 -28.81 -2.59
C THR A 2 2.96 -28.53 -3.77
N ASN A 3 2.78 -29.22 -4.90
CA ASN A 3 3.61 -29.07 -6.11
C ASN A 3 3.25 -27.85 -6.97
N ILE A 4 2.48 -26.92 -6.44
CA ILE A 4 2.02 -25.72 -7.16
C ILE A 4 3.13 -24.65 -7.02
N ARG A 5 3.96 -24.49 -8.05
CA ARG A 5 4.90 -23.39 -8.19
C ARG A 5 4.61 -22.65 -9.49
N THR A 6 4.35 -21.35 -9.39
CA THR A 6 4.28 -20.49 -10.56
C THR A 6 5.60 -19.73 -10.68
N ASN A 7 6.14 -19.60 -11.89
CA ASN A 7 7.17 -18.62 -12.14
C ASN A 7 6.46 -17.29 -12.40
N GLY A 8 6.62 -16.30 -11.51
CA GLY A 8 6.07 -14.97 -11.70
C GLY A 8 6.49 -14.36 -13.03
N ALA A 9 5.67 -13.47 -13.57
CA ALA A 9 5.95 -12.75 -14.82
C ALA A 9 6.38 -11.30 -14.56
N ALA A 10 7.24 -10.77 -15.42
CA ALA A 10 7.54 -9.34 -15.45
C ALA A 10 6.35 -8.58 -16.03
N LEU A 11 5.85 -7.56 -15.31
CA LEU A 11 4.81 -6.64 -15.80
C LEU A 11 5.44 -5.28 -16.10
N VAL A 12 5.20 -4.74 -17.30
CA VAL A 12 5.62 -3.37 -17.66
C VAL A 12 4.41 -2.57 -18.12
N LEU A 13 4.18 -1.46 -17.46
CA LEU A 13 3.26 -0.40 -17.86
C LEU A 13 4.09 0.75 -18.44
N LYS A 14 3.76 1.22 -19.63
CA LYS A 14 4.47 2.34 -20.27
C LYS A 14 3.46 3.39 -20.71
N ASP A 15 3.60 4.60 -20.16
CA ASP A 15 2.83 5.79 -20.48
C ASP A 15 1.31 5.54 -20.51
N LEU A 16 0.85 4.70 -19.55
CA LEU A 16 -0.52 4.20 -19.51
C LEU A 16 -1.48 5.32 -19.13
N ALA A 17 -2.50 5.50 -19.92
CA ALA A 17 -3.53 6.50 -19.68
C ALA A 17 -4.94 5.96 -19.89
N LYS A 18 -5.91 6.49 -19.11
CA LYS A 18 -7.33 6.22 -19.26
C LYS A 18 -8.15 7.47 -19.06
N THR A 19 -9.00 7.77 -20.06
CA THR A 19 -9.98 8.83 -20.00
C THR A 19 -11.39 8.27 -20.14
N TYR A 20 -12.36 8.86 -19.45
CA TYR A 20 -13.79 8.62 -19.61
C TYR A 20 -14.44 9.97 -19.96
N GLY A 21 -14.80 10.17 -21.22
CA GLY A 21 -15.19 11.48 -21.74
C GLY A 21 -14.05 12.50 -21.54
N SER A 22 -14.31 13.58 -20.80
CA SER A 22 -13.30 14.61 -20.47
C SER A 22 -12.48 14.28 -19.20
N LEU A 23 -12.85 13.26 -18.42
CA LEU A 23 -12.19 12.95 -17.16
C LEU A 23 -11.01 12.01 -17.38
N ALA A 24 -9.80 12.48 -17.15
CA ALA A 24 -8.59 11.66 -17.15
C ALA A 24 -8.41 11.02 -15.77
N VAL A 25 -8.64 9.69 -15.68
CA VAL A 25 -8.59 8.90 -14.43
C VAL A 25 -7.22 8.28 -14.21
N VAL A 26 -6.52 7.88 -15.28
CA VAL A 26 -5.13 7.42 -15.25
C VAL A 26 -4.33 8.29 -16.18
N ARG A 27 -3.21 8.83 -15.70
CA ARG A 27 -2.43 9.86 -16.39
C ARG A 27 -0.95 9.48 -16.41
N ASP A 28 -0.48 8.98 -17.53
CA ASP A 28 0.95 8.72 -17.76
C ASP A 28 1.59 7.81 -16.71
N VAL A 29 0.96 6.67 -16.45
CA VAL A 29 1.44 5.69 -15.48
C VAL A 29 2.47 4.77 -16.14
N SER A 30 3.73 4.87 -15.67
CA SER A 30 4.83 4.00 -16.09
C SER A 30 5.39 3.25 -14.87
N LEU A 31 5.46 1.91 -14.96
CA LEU A 31 5.89 1.04 -13.87
C LEU A 31 6.48 -0.27 -14.43
N THR A 32 7.57 -0.72 -13.83
CA THR A 32 8.10 -2.07 -14.06
C THR A 32 8.02 -2.86 -12.78
N VAL A 33 7.45 -4.07 -12.85
CA VAL A 33 7.32 -5.03 -11.75
C VAL A 33 8.13 -6.27 -12.12
N ALA A 34 9.00 -6.70 -11.21
CA ALA A 34 9.84 -7.88 -11.42
C ALA A 34 9.03 -9.19 -11.24
N PRO A 35 9.49 -10.31 -11.85
CA PRO A 35 8.88 -11.61 -11.61
C PRO A 35 8.89 -11.98 -10.12
N GLY A 36 7.75 -12.43 -9.61
CA GLY A 36 7.58 -12.84 -8.21
C GLY A 36 7.52 -11.69 -7.19
N GLU A 37 7.53 -10.44 -7.63
CA GLU A 37 7.43 -9.27 -6.76
C GLU A 37 6.00 -9.05 -6.25
N PHE A 38 5.85 -8.68 -4.99
CA PHE A 38 4.58 -8.24 -4.40
C PHE A 38 4.54 -6.71 -4.40
N VAL A 39 3.79 -6.13 -5.32
CA VAL A 39 3.66 -4.67 -5.47
C VAL A 39 2.27 -4.21 -5.05
N THR A 40 2.21 -3.22 -4.16
CA THR A 40 0.94 -2.62 -3.73
C THR A 40 0.71 -1.26 -4.38
N PHE A 41 -0.46 -1.09 -4.97
CA PHE A 41 -0.99 0.22 -5.37
C PHE A 41 -1.74 0.83 -4.19
N LEU A 42 -1.20 1.89 -3.63
CA LEU A 42 -1.71 2.56 -2.44
C LEU A 42 -2.08 4.01 -2.77
N GLY A 43 -3.14 4.54 -2.23
CA GLY A 43 -3.55 5.93 -2.46
C GLY A 43 -5.00 6.19 -2.05
N PRO A 44 -5.46 7.44 -2.03
CA PRO A 44 -6.84 7.79 -1.68
C PRO A 44 -7.85 7.21 -2.67
N SER A 45 -9.12 7.17 -2.27
CA SER A 45 -10.21 6.77 -3.17
C SER A 45 -10.24 7.67 -4.40
N GLY A 46 -10.48 7.09 -5.57
CA GLY A 46 -10.51 7.84 -6.83
C GLY A 46 -9.14 8.18 -7.44
N SER A 47 -8.01 7.76 -6.84
CA SER A 47 -6.67 8.04 -7.38
C SER A 47 -6.25 7.22 -8.61
N GLY A 48 -7.11 6.33 -9.12
CA GLY A 48 -6.85 5.56 -10.35
C GLY A 48 -6.34 4.12 -10.16
N LYS A 49 -6.16 3.63 -8.93
CA LYS A 49 -5.62 2.29 -8.61
C LYS A 49 -6.45 1.15 -9.23
N THR A 50 -7.72 1.04 -8.88
CA THR A 50 -8.64 0.01 -9.41
C THR A 50 -8.80 0.14 -10.93
N THR A 51 -8.80 1.37 -11.47
CA THR A 51 -8.83 1.56 -12.92
C THR A 51 -7.57 1.01 -13.56
N THR A 52 -6.39 1.27 -13.00
CA THR A 52 -5.12 0.72 -13.49
C THR A 52 -5.11 -0.81 -13.40
N LEU A 53 -5.62 -1.38 -12.29
CA LEU A 53 -5.78 -2.83 -12.16
C LEU A 53 -6.72 -3.40 -13.26
N ASN A 54 -7.84 -2.74 -13.54
CA ASN A 54 -8.79 -3.17 -14.57
C ASN A 54 -8.20 -3.07 -16.00
N LEU A 55 -7.33 -2.11 -16.27
CA LEU A 55 -6.56 -2.03 -17.52
C LEU A 55 -5.62 -3.24 -17.66
N ILE A 56 -4.90 -3.61 -16.60
CA ILE A 56 -4.02 -4.78 -16.57
C ILE A 56 -4.82 -6.07 -16.75
N ALA A 57 -5.95 -6.20 -16.07
CA ALA A 57 -6.85 -7.37 -16.18
C ALA A 57 -7.51 -7.50 -17.56
N GLY A 58 -7.63 -6.38 -18.31
CA GLY A 58 -8.32 -6.34 -19.60
C GLY A 58 -9.83 -6.21 -19.51
N PHE A 59 -10.35 -5.75 -18.37
CA PHE A 59 -11.78 -5.39 -18.23
C PHE A 59 -12.10 -4.02 -18.81
N THR A 60 -11.08 -3.21 -19.03
CA THR A 60 -11.17 -1.87 -19.63
C THR A 60 -9.99 -1.69 -20.58
N GLU A 61 -10.21 -1.05 -21.72
CA GLU A 61 -9.17 -0.70 -22.69
C GLU A 61 -8.46 0.59 -22.27
N ALA A 62 -7.13 0.65 -22.48
CA ALA A 62 -6.37 1.86 -22.29
C ALA A 62 -6.71 2.89 -23.36
N SER A 63 -6.70 4.18 -23.00
CA SER A 63 -6.83 5.28 -23.97
C SER A 63 -5.50 5.57 -24.66
N ALA A 64 -4.37 5.33 -23.98
CA ALA A 64 -3.01 5.42 -24.51
C ALA A 64 -2.05 4.56 -23.69
N GLY A 65 -0.84 4.38 -24.19
CA GLY A 65 0.21 3.60 -23.54
C GLY A 65 0.15 2.11 -23.86
N ARG A 66 0.96 1.34 -23.15
CA ARG A 66 1.14 -0.10 -23.42
C ARG A 66 1.25 -0.89 -22.12
N ILE A 67 0.74 -2.13 -22.14
CA ILE A 67 0.87 -3.11 -21.06
C ILE A 67 1.53 -4.36 -21.62
N THR A 68 2.65 -4.80 -21.04
CA THR A 68 3.30 -6.05 -21.43
C THR A 68 3.48 -6.98 -20.23
N LEU A 69 3.31 -8.28 -20.46
CA LEU A 69 3.53 -9.34 -19.46
C LEU A 69 4.51 -10.35 -20.06
N ASP A 70 5.69 -10.54 -19.45
CA ASP A 70 6.81 -11.31 -20.00
C ASP A 70 7.17 -10.90 -21.44
N GLY A 71 7.15 -9.59 -21.74
CA GLY A 71 7.41 -9.08 -23.09
C GLY A 71 6.24 -9.22 -24.08
N ARG A 72 5.17 -9.96 -23.75
CA ARG A 72 3.96 -10.05 -24.58
C ARG A 72 3.08 -8.83 -24.38
N ASP A 73 2.75 -8.15 -25.47
CA ASP A 73 1.78 -7.04 -25.44
C ASP A 73 0.36 -7.56 -25.16
N LEU A 74 -0.31 -6.94 -24.19
CA LEU A 74 -1.67 -7.29 -23.77
C LEU A 74 -2.74 -6.35 -24.35
N GLY A 75 -2.41 -5.34 -25.13
CA GLY A 75 -3.32 -4.31 -25.62
C GLY A 75 -4.60 -4.87 -26.27
N ASN A 76 -4.45 -5.85 -27.17
CA ASN A 76 -5.55 -6.49 -27.89
C ASN A 76 -5.90 -7.89 -27.35
N VAL A 77 -5.40 -8.28 -26.18
CA VAL A 77 -5.65 -9.62 -25.59
C VAL A 77 -6.87 -9.53 -24.67
N PRO A 78 -7.95 -10.28 -24.97
CA PRO A 78 -9.12 -10.34 -24.09
C PRO A 78 -8.78 -10.84 -22.69
N ALA A 79 -9.48 -10.37 -21.66
CA ALA A 79 -9.20 -10.69 -20.24
C ALA A 79 -9.01 -12.20 -20.00
N HIS A 80 -9.89 -13.05 -20.52
CA HIS A 80 -9.84 -14.51 -20.34
C HIS A 80 -8.64 -15.20 -21.00
N GLN A 81 -7.91 -14.52 -21.88
CA GLN A 81 -6.71 -15.04 -22.55
C GLN A 81 -5.40 -14.46 -22.01
N ARG A 82 -5.47 -13.53 -21.02
CA ARG A 82 -4.27 -12.92 -20.41
C ARG A 82 -3.56 -13.88 -19.46
N GLY A 83 -4.22 -14.93 -18.95
CA GLY A 83 -3.64 -15.87 -18.00
C GLY A 83 -3.38 -15.25 -16.63
N ILE A 84 -4.18 -14.27 -16.25
CA ILE A 84 -4.07 -13.47 -15.02
C ILE A 84 -5.12 -13.94 -14.03
N GLY A 85 -4.73 -14.20 -12.78
CA GLY A 85 -5.65 -14.46 -11.68
C GLY A 85 -6.20 -13.14 -11.12
N VAL A 86 -7.49 -13.06 -10.82
CA VAL A 86 -8.11 -11.85 -10.26
C VAL A 86 -8.97 -12.20 -9.05
N VAL A 87 -8.78 -11.47 -7.96
CA VAL A 87 -9.65 -11.47 -6.78
C VAL A 87 -10.28 -10.09 -6.66
N PHE A 88 -11.60 -10.04 -6.69
CA PHE A 88 -12.36 -8.80 -6.55
C PHE A 88 -12.68 -8.50 -5.09
N GLN A 89 -12.97 -7.27 -4.78
CA GLN A 89 -13.38 -6.80 -3.44
C GLN A 89 -14.59 -7.57 -2.89
N SER A 90 -15.56 -7.92 -3.73
CA SER A 90 -16.76 -8.70 -3.38
C SER A 90 -16.54 -10.21 -3.42
N TYR A 91 -15.29 -10.68 -3.62
CA TYR A 91 -14.90 -12.07 -3.84
C TYR A 91 -15.53 -12.73 -5.08
N ALA A 92 -16.68 -12.26 -5.54
CA ALA A 92 -17.42 -12.70 -6.74
C ALA A 92 -17.54 -14.23 -6.85
N LEU A 93 -17.80 -14.93 -5.75
CA LEU A 93 -18.03 -16.37 -5.73
C LEU A 93 -19.38 -16.71 -6.36
N PHE A 94 -19.44 -17.82 -7.08
CA PHE A 94 -20.69 -18.33 -7.64
C PHE A 94 -21.56 -18.91 -6.51
N PRO A 95 -22.70 -18.28 -6.16
CA PRO A 95 -23.44 -18.62 -4.94
C PRO A 95 -24.13 -19.99 -5.01
N HIS A 96 -24.40 -20.50 -6.21
CA HIS A 96 -25.02 -21.80 -6.46
C HIS A 96 -24.03 -22.96 -6.51
N MET A 97 -22.73 -22.69 -6.56
CA MET A 97 -21.65 -23.67 -6.61
C MET A 97 -21.06 -23.93 -5.22
N THR A 98 -20.57 -25.15 -4.98
CA THR A 98 -19.77 -25.46 -3.79
C THR A 98 -18.39 -24.82 -3.86
N VAL A 99 -17.63 -24.85 -2.76
CA VAL A 99 -16.22 -24.40 -2.72
C VAL A 99 -15.40 -25.13 -3.78
N ARG A 100 -15.47 -26.45 -3.82
CA ARG A 100 -14.81 -27.29 -4.82
C ARG A 100 -15.14 -26.87 -6.25
N GLN A 101 -16.42 -26.66 -6.54
CA GLN A 101 -16.89 -26.24 -7.87
C GLN A 101 -16.42 -24.84 -8.24
N ASN A 102 -16.45 -23.88 -7.28
CA ASN A 102 -15.91 -22.54 -7.50
C ASN A 102 -14.42 -22.59 -7.90
N ILE A 103 -13.62 -23.42 -7.20
CA ILE A 103 -12.19 -23.55 -7.48
C ILE A 103 -11.95 -24.31 -8.80
N ALA A 104 -12.73 -25.36 -9.11
CA ALA A 104 -12.58 -26.14 -10.34
C ALA A 104 -12.96 -25.34 -11.60
N TYR A 105 -13.87 -24.36 -11.48
CA TYR A 105 -14.46 -23.66 -12.61
C TYR A 105 -13.45 -23.12 -13.64
N PRO A 106 -12.37 -22.43 -13.29
CA PRO A 106 -11.40 -21.95 -14.26
C PRO A 106 -10.72 -23.07 -15.06
N LEU A 107 -10.49 -24.23 -14.43
CA LEU A 107 -9.87 -25.40 -15.08
C LEU A 107 -10.82 -26.07 -16.08
N GLU A 108 -12.12 -26.15 -15.74
CA GLU A 108 -13.16 -26.71 -16.60
C GLU A 108 -13.40 -25.87 -17.86
N GLN A 109 -13.12 -24.55 -17.79
CA GLN A 109 -13.26 -23.63 -18.95
C GLN A 109 -12.05 -23.66 -19.90
N ARG A 110 -10.94 -24.31 -19.53
CA ARG A 110 -9.73 -24.37 -20.35
C ARG A 110 -9.98 -25.10 -21.70
N ARG A 111 -9.24 -24.70 -22.72
CA ARG A 111 -9.16 -25.35 -24.01
C ARG A 111 -7.68 -25.57 -24.37
N PRO A 112 -7.22 -26.79 -24.71
CA PRO A 112 -7.99 -28.03 -24.67
C PRO A 112 -8.46 -28.40 -23.26
N ARG A 113 -9.50 -29.26 -23.17
CA ARG A 113 -10.03 -29.70 -21.87
C ARG A 113 -8.99 -30.49 -21.07
N MET A 114 -8.87 -30.18 -19.80
CA MET A 114 -8.08 -30.97 -18.86
C MET A 114 -8.79 -32.28 -18.51
N ASP A 115 -8.01 -33.28 -18.19
CA ASP A 115 -8.53 -34.54 -17.63
C ASP A 115 -9.18 -34.30 -16.27
N ARG A 116 -10.30 -34.99 -16.02
CA ARG A 116 -11.07 -34.82 -14.78
C ARG A 116 -10.26 -35.15 -13.53
N LYS A 117 -9.44 -36.20 -13.56
CA LYS A 117 -8.60 -36.62 -12.44
C LYS A 117 -7.52 -35.56 -12.16
N ALA A 118 -6.95 -34.95 -13.21
CA ALA A 118 -6.00 -33.87 -13.07
C ALA A 118 -6.65 -32.63 -12.41
N ILE A 119 -7.88 -32.25 -12.79
CA ILE A 119 -8.64 -31.18 -12.17
C ILE A 119 -8.89 -31.50 -10.69
N GLU A 120 -9.34 -32.68 -10.33
CA GLU A 120 -9.61 -33.11 -8.97
C GLU A 120 -8.35 -33.05 -8.09
N THR A 121 -7.20 -33.47 -8.59
CA THR A 121 -5.90 -33.38 -7.90
C THR A 121 -5.52 -31.92 -7.66
N GLN A 122 -5.54 -31.09 -8.70
CA GLN A 122 -5.14 -29.68 -8.59
C GLN A 122 -6.06 -28.88 -7.66
N VAL A 123 -7.36 -29.14 -7.69
CA VAL A 123 -8.34 -28.55 -6.74
C VAL A 123 -8.06 -29.01 -5.30
N SER A 124 -7.73 -30.29 -5.09
CA SER A 124 -7.38 -30.80 -3.76
C SER A 124 -6.12 -30.14 -3.21
N ASP A 125 -5.09 -29.97 -4.04
CA ASP A 125 -3.83 -29.32 -3.65
C ASP A 125 -4.05 -27.86 -3.24
N VAL A 126 -4.83 -27.12 -4.03
CA VAL A 126 -5.15 -25.72 -3.72
C VAL A 126 -6.04 -25.61 -2.47
N LEU A 127 -7.00 -26.52 -2.27
CA LEU A 127 -7.80 -26.56 -1.03
C LEU A 127 -6.94 -26.77 0.21
N GLN A 128 -5.88 -27.56 0.12
CA GLN A 128 -4.91 -27.74 1.19
C GLN A 128 -4.08 -26.48 1.41
N LEU A 129 -3.59 -25.84 0.32
CA LEU A 129 -2.79 -24.62 0.35
C LEU A 129 -3.49 -23.50 1.14
N VAL A 130 -4.81 -23.32 0.90
CA VAL A 130 -5.62 -22.28 1.54
C VAL A 130 -6.37 -22.76 2.81
N GLU A 131 -6.06 -23.95 3.33
CA GLU A 131 -6.64 -24.56 4.53
C GLU A 131 -8.18 -24.70 4.48
N MET A 132 -8.73 -24.99 3.29
CA MET A 132 -10.17 -25.10 3.06
C MET A 132 -10.64 -26.53 2.73
N ALA A 133 -9.79 -27.54 2.90
CA ALA A 133 -10.12 -28.94 2.55
C ALA A 133 -11.41 -29.45 3.25
N GLY A 134 -11.63 -29.12 4.54
CA GLY A 134 -12.82 -29.51 5.30
C GLY A 134 -14.12 -28.77 4.90
N TYR A 135 -14.02 -27.80 3.98
CA TYR A 135 -15.16 -26.97 3.54
C TYR A 135 -15.51 -27.17 2.07
N ALA A 136 -14.90 -28.16 1.40
CA ALA A 136 -14.98 -28.35 -0.05
C ALA A 136 -16.42 -28.45 -0.61
N ASP A 137 -17.33 -29.03 0.15
CA ASP A 137 -18.73 -29.25 -0.25
C ASP A 137 -19.70 -28.17 0.24
N ARG A 138 -19.21 -27.17 0.98
CA ARG A 138 -20.02 -26.01 1.41
C ARG A 138 -20.24 -25.02 0.27
N ARG A 139 -21.33 -24.25 0.39
CA ARG A 139 -21.63 -23.13 -0.51
C ARG A 139 -21.19 -21.81 0.11
N PRO A 140 -20.96 -20.73 -0.68
CA PRO A 140 -20.49 -19.43 -0.18
C PRO A 140 -21.25 -18.86 1.00
N HIS A 141 -22.57 -18.96 1.02
CA HIS A 141 -23.40 -18.45 2.12
C HIS A 141 -23.21 -19.20 3.45
N GLN A 142 -22.53 -20.34 3.46
CA GLN A 142 -22.20 -21.15 4.65
C GLN A 142 -20.79 -20.84 5.18
N LEU A 143 -20.11 -19.87 4.62
CA LEU A 143 -18.74 -19.50 4.91
C LEU A 143 -18.65 -18.12 5.55
N SER A 144 -17.68 -17.93 6.46
CA SER A 144 -17.32 -16.60 6.94
C SER A 144 -16.66 -15.77 5.82
N GLY A 145 -16.58 -14.44 5.98
CA GLY A 145 -15.94 -13.55 5.00
C GLY A 145 -14.49 -13.95 4.68
N GLY A 146 -13.68 -14.28 5.70
CA GLY A 146 -12.31 -14.75 5.49
C GLY A 146 -12.25 -16.10 4.78
N GLN A 147 -13.20 -17.02 5.02
CA GLN A 147 -13.28 -18.28 4.29
C GLN A 147 -13.69 -18.04 2.82
N GLN A 148 -14.60 -17.11 2.54
CA GLN A 148 -14.97 -16.74 1.17
C GLN A 148 -13.77 -16.15 0.42
N GLN A 149 -12.99 -15.32 1.09
CA GLN A 149 -11.75 -14.74 0.54
C GLN A 149 -10.73 -15.84 0.17
N ARG A 150 -10.48 -16.80 1.08
CA ARG A 150 -9.60 -17.96 0.81
C ARG A 150 -10.07 -18.75 -0.42
N VAL A 151 -11.38 -18.95 -0.57
CA VAL A 151 -11.94 -19.63 -1.76
C VAL A 151 -11.74 -18.80 -3.03
N ALA A 152 -11.92 -17.48 -2.96
CA ALA A 152 -11.68 -16.59 -4.11
C ALA A 152 -10.20 -16.59 -4.52
N LEU A 153 -9.29 -16.55 -3.55
CA LEU A 153 -7.85 -16.68 -3.79
C LEU A 153 -7.52 -18.04 -4.40
N ALA A 154 -8.05 -19.16 -3.83
CA ALA A 154 -7.88 -20.50 -4.35
C ALA A 154 -8.33 -20.61 -5.82
N ARG A 155 -9.50 -20.05 -6.15
CA ARG A 155 -10.01 -19.98 -7.52
C ARG A 155 -9.10 -19.20 -8.46
N ALA A 156 -8.50 -18.11 -7.96
CA ALA A 156 -7.61 -17.25 -8.75
C ALA A 156 -6.23 -17.89 -9.01
N VAL A 157 -5.77 -18.81 -8.14
CA VAL A 157 -4.44 -19.43 -8.26
C VAL A 157 -4.46 -20.85 -8.81
N VAL A 158 -5.62 -21.52 -8.83
CA VAL A 158 -5.75 -22.94 -9.21
C VAL A 158 -5.23 -23.26 -10.62
N PHE A 159 -5.28 -22.30 -11.54
CA PHE A 159 -4.79 -22.48 -12.91
C PHE A 159 -3.34 -22.00 -13.10
N GLU A 160 -2.62 -21.76 -12.00
CA GLU A 160 -1.21 -21.37 -11.96
C GLU A 160 -0.92 -20.09 -12.77
N PRO A 161 -1.59 -18.95 -12.45
CA PRO A 161 -1.33 -17.70 -13.14
C PRO A 161 0.07 -17.20 -12.85
N LYS A 162 0.67 -16.49 -13.81
CA LYS A 162 1.96 -15.82 -13.62
C LYS A 162 1.82 -14.44 -12.94
N LEU A 163 0.63 -13.86 -12.98
CA LEU A 163 0.28 -12.57 -12.36
C LEU A 163 -1.06 -12.71 -11.63
N LEU A 164 -1.10 -12.24 -10.40
CA LEU A 164 -2.28 -12.19 -9.55
C LEU A 164 -2.65 -10.74 -9.25
N LEU A 165 -3.88 -10.37 -9.49
CA LEU A 165 -4.43 -9.04 -9.20
C LEU A 165 -5.43 -9.15 -8.06
N LEU A 166 -5.24 -8.36 -7.01
CA LEU A 166 -6.06 -8.36 -5.80
C LEU A 166 -6.62 -6.95 -5.59
N ASP A 167 -7.94 -6.78 -5.73
CA ASP A 167 -8.61 -5.49 -5.57
C ASP A 167 -9.28 -5.41 -4.20
N GLU A 168 -8.67 -4.70 -3.25
CA GLU A 168 -9.12 -4.50 -1.86
C GLU A 168 -9.61 -5.78 -1.17
N PRO A 169 -8.89 -6.91 -1.24
CA PRO A 169 -9.43 -8.21 -0.81
C PRO A 169 -9.63 -8.32 0.70
N LEU A 170 -9.06 -7.42 1.51
CA LEU A 170 -9.11 -7.45 2.98
C LEU A 170 -10.07 -6.39 3.58
N GLY A 171 -10.66 -5.51 2.74
CA GLY A 171 -11.38 -4.32 3.19
C GLY A 171 -12.64 -4.58 4.02
N ALA A 172 -13.29 -5.74 3.86
CA ALA A 172 -14.56 -6.07 4.54
C ALA A 172 -14.38 -6.83 5.87
N LEU A 173 -13.13 -6.96 6.40
CA LEU A 173 -12.80 -7.82 7.53
C LEU A 173 -12.50 -7.01 8.79
N ASP A 174 -12.79 -7.61 9.96
CA ASP A 174 -12.33 -7.08 11.25
C ASP A 174 -10.79 -7.08 11.36
N LYS A 175 -10.25 -6.26 12.27
CA LYS A 175 -8.80 -6.05 12.41
C LYS A 175 -8.02 -7.35 12.66
N ARG A 176 -8.47 -8.18 13.58
CA ARG A 176 -7.76 -9.41 13.96
C ARG A 176 -7.71 -10.44 12.83
N LEU A 177 -8.85 -10.59 12.14
CA LEU A 177 -8.95 -11.48 10.99
C LEU A 177 -8.10 -10.97 9.82
N ARG A 178 -8.08 -9.66 9.61
CA ARG A 178 -7.25 -8.99 8.58
C ARG A 178 -5.76 -9.27 8.82
N GLU A 179 -5.25 -9.04 10.02
CA GLU A 179 -3.84 -9.32 10.38
C GLU A 179 -3.47 -10.80 10.13
N SER A 180 -4.34 -11.74 10.51
CA SER A 180 -4.12 -13.17 10.26
C SER A 180 -4.06 -13.49 8.76
N LEU A 181 -4.96 -12.92 7.97
CA LEU A 181 -5.01 -13.15 6.51
C LEU A 181 -3.89 -12.46 5.74
N GLN A 182 -3.36 -11.35 6.24
CA GLN A 182 -2.13 -10.74 5.69
C GLN A 182 -0.96 -11.72 5.79
N LEU A 183 -0.73 -12.31 6.97
CA LEU A 183 0.35 -13.28 7.16
C LEU A 183 0.18 -14.50 6.25
N GLU A 184 -1.05 -14.97 6.11
CA GLU A 184 -1.37 -16.09 5.22
C GLU A 184 -1.16 -15.76 3.75
N LEU A 185 -1.61 -14.59 3.29
CA LEU A 185 -1.40 -14.14 1.91
C LEU A 185 0.10 -14.04 1.59
N ARG A 186 0.90 -13.53 2.55
CA ARG A 186 2.36 -13.48 2.39
C ARG A 186 2.98 -14.87 2.34
N ARG A 187 2.48 -15.84 3.13
CA ARG A 187 2.90 -17.24 3.08
C ARG A 187 2.59 -17.85 1.70
N ILE A 188 1.35 -17.73 1.25
CA ILE A 188 0.89 -18.25 -0.04
C ILE A 188 1.68 -17.64 -1.20
N HIS A 189 1.93 -16.33 -1.18
CA HIS A 189 2.76 -15.66 -2.18
C HIS A 189 4.17 -16.25 -2.25
N ARG A 190 4.84 -16.47 -1.11
CA ARG A 190 6.18 -17.08 -1.05
C ARG A 190 6.19 -18.52 -1.57
N GLU A 191 5.15 -19.30 -1.28
CA GLU A 191 5.03 -20.68 -1.75
C GLU A 191 4.80 -20.76 -3.25
N LEU A 192 4.00 -19.85 -3.80
CA LEU A 192 3.64 -19.83 -5.22
C LEU A 192 4.71 -19.16 -6.09
N GLY A 193 5.38 -18.13 -5.61
CA GLY A 193 6.33 -17.31 -6.40
C GLY A 193 5.67 -16.50 -7.53
N VAL A 194 4.35 -16.28 -7.46
CA VAL A 194 3.58 -15.50 -8.45
C VAL A 194 3.85 -14.00 -8.30
N THR A 195 3.86 -13.24 -9.40
CA THR A 195 3.86 -11.77 -9.32
C THR A 195 2.51 -11.28 -8.83
N VAL A 196 2.47 -10.33 -7.90
CA VAL A 196 1.22 -9.83 -7.30
C VAL A 196 1.12 -8.31 -7.48
N ILE A 197 -0.04 -7.85 -7.94
CA ILE A 197 -0.48 -6.46 -7.80
C ILE A 197 -1.64 -6.46 -6.81
N PHE A 198 -1.43 -5.76 -5.71
CA PHE A 198 -2.40 -5.63 -4.63
C PHE A 198 -2.89 -4.19 -4.56
N VAL A 199 -4.17 -3.96 -4.57
CA VAL A 199 -4.77 -2.62 -4.41
C VAL A 199 -5.35 -2.50 -3.03
N THR A 200 -5.01 -1.43 -2.33
CA THR A 200 -5.59 -1.10 -1.03
C THR A 200 -5.58 0.42 -0.80
N HIS A 201 -6.36 0.87 0.16
CA HIS A 201 -6.27 2.21 0.76
C HIS A 201 -5.73 2.14 2.20
N ASP A 202 -5.49 0.94 2.73
CA ASP A 202 -4.96 0.70 4.08
C ASP A 202 -3.42 0.70 4.06
N GLN A 203 -2.83 1.60 4.85
CA GLN A 203 -1.37 1.78 4.91
C GLN A 203 -0.70 0.60 5.62
N ASP A 204 -1.32 0.03 6.64
CA ASP A 204 -0.77 -1.08 7.40
C ASP A 204 -0.67 -2.33 6.52
N GLU A 205 -1.68 -2.57 5.66
CA GLU A 205 -1.65 -3.65 4.67
C GLU A 205 -0.47 -3.45 3.70
N ALA A 206 -0.35 -2.25 3.12
CA ALA A 206 0.70 -1.95 2.18
C ALA A 206 2.09 -2.09 2.81
N MET A 207 2.29 -1.57 4.03
CA MET A 207 3.57 -1.64 4.74
C MET A 207 3.97 -3.07 5.13
N THR A 208 2.98 -3.94 5.43
CA THR A 208 3.23 -5.30 5.90
C THR A 208 3.47 -6.29 4.77
N LEU A 209 2.74 -6.14 3.65
CA LEU A 209 2.70 -7.16 2.59
C LEU A 209 3.74 -6.94 1.50
N SER A 210 4.10 -5.69 1.21
CA SER A 210 4.73 -5.33 -0.06
C SER A 210 6.25 -5.44 -0.06
N ASP A 211 6.80 -5.89 -1.17
CA ASP A 211 8.21 -5.65 -1.50
C ASP A 211 8.41 -4.20 -1.94
N ARG A 212 7.47 -3.67 -2.76
CA ARG A 212 7.40 -2.26 -3.15
C ARG A 212 5.96 -1.75 -3.11
N ILE A 213 5.83 -0.47 -2.77
CA ILE A 213 4.57 0.27 -2.80
C ILE A 213 4.65 1.34 -3.90
N VAL A 214 3.57 1.46 -4.65
CA VAL A 214 3.34 2.52 -5.64
C VAL A 214 2.27 3.43 -5.08
N VAL A 215 2.65 4.63 -4.69
CA VAL A 215 1.71 5.63 -4.16
C VAL A 215 1.06 6.36 -5.32
N PHE A 216 -0.27 6.22 -5.42
CA PHE A 216 -1.09 6.90 -6.42
C PHE A 216 -1.71 8.17 -5.86
N ASN A 217 -1.69 9.23 -6.66
CA ASN A 217 -2.38 10.48 -6.40
C ASN A 217 -2.89 11.07 -7.72
N GLU A 218 -4.18 11.48 -7.78
CA GLU A 218 -4.81 12.15 -8.95
C GLU A 218 -4.53 11.49 -10.32
N GLY A 219 -4.55 10.17 -10.35
CA GLY A 219 -4.33 9.37 -11.56
C GLY A 219 -2.86 9.20 -11.96
N ARG A 220 -1.89 9.62 -11.13
CA ARG A 220 -0.45 9.51 -11.37
C ARG A 220 0.24 8.69 -10.29
N ILE A 221 1.43 8.22 -10.59
CA ILE A 221 2.36 7.69 -9.58
C ILE A 221 3.09 8.87 -8.95
N GLU A 222 2.94 9.04 -7.65
CA GLU A 222 3.61 10.07 -6.86
C GLU A 222 5.01 9.61 -6.44
N GLN A 223 5.12 8.38 -5.93
CA GLN A 223 6.39 7.78 -5.55
C GLN A 223 6.30 6.25 -5.59
N VAL A 224 7.43 5.60 -5.89
CA VAL A 224 7.60 4.15 -5.83
C VAL A 224 8.81 3.83 -4.95
N GLY A 225 8.68 2.88 -4.05
CA GLY A 225 9.79 2.47 -3.19
C GLY A 225 9.42 1.30 -2.26
N THR A 226 10.40 0.82 -1.49
CA THR A 226 10.10 -0.12 -0.40
C THR A 226 9.31 0.58 0.70
N PRO A 227 8.57 -0.15 1.55
CA PRO A 227 7.88 0.44 2.70
C PRO A 227 8.75 1.38 3.53
N GLN A 228 9.99 0.95 3.84
CA GLN A 228 10.94 1.72 4.62
C GLN A 228 11.39 3.01 3.92
N GLN A 229 11.62 2.95 2.59
CA GLN A 229 11.99 4.13 1.80
C GLN A 229 10.86 5.15 1.77
N LEU A 230 9.64 4.73 1.49
CA LEU A 230 8.50 5.64 1.39
C LEU A 230 8.15 6.31 2.73
N TYR A 231 8.23 5.56 3.83
CA TYR A 231 7.98 6.10 5.17
C TYR A 231 9.10 7.02 5.66
N GLY A 232 10.37 6.59 5.49
CA GLY A 232 11.54 7.29 6.00
C GLY A 232 12.05 8.41 5.08
N GLN A 233 11.76 8.34 3.77
CA GLN A 233 12.25 9.28 2.75
C GLN A 233 11.15 9.64 1.75
N PRO A 234 10.01 10.21 2.21
CA PRO A 234 8.96 10.65 1.31
C PRO A 234 9.47 11.76 0.39
N ALA A 235 9.12 11.69 -0.89
CA ALA A 235 9.55 12.67 -1.88
C ALA A 235 8.76 13.98 -1.80
N THR A 236 7.49 13.91 -1.40
CA THR A 236 6.56 15.05 -1.35
C THR A 236 5.84 15.15 0.00
N GLU A 237 5.30 16.33 0.31
CA GLU A 237 4.44 16.50 1.49
C GLU A 237 3.23 15.55 1.44
N PHE A 238 2.68 15.31 0.25
CA PHE A 238 1.58 14.37 0.08
C PHE A 238 1.95 12.97 0.58
N VAL A 239 3.08 12.42 0.10
CA VAL A 239 3.53 11.08 0.53
C VAL A 239 3.84 11.06 2.02
N ALA A 240 4.46 12.12 2.55
CA ALA A 240 4.77 12.26 3.97
C ALA A 240 3.51 12.17 4.85
N ARG A 241 2.45 12.92 4.50
CA ARG A 241 1.17 12.95 5.22
C ARG A 241 0.33 11.70 4.99
N PHE A 242 0.36 11.19 3.76
CA PHE A 242 -0.46 10.05 3.38
C PHE A 242 0.02 8.75 4.04
N LEU A 243 1.31 8.58 4.31
CA LEU A 243 1.87 7.36 4.92
C LEU A 243 1.98 7.42 6.45
N GLY A 244 1.41 8.39 7.08
CA GLY A 244 1.36 8.54 8.52
C GLY A 244 1.47 9.99 8.97
N ASP A 245 1.26 10.21 10.26
CA ASP A 245 1.42 11.52 10.87
C ASP A 245 2.83 12.08 10.61
N SER A 246 2.90 13.40 10.37
CA SER A 246 4.16 14.09 10.08
C SER A 246 4.10 15.54 10.56
N ASN A 247 5.15 15.99 11.22
CA ASN A 247 5.36 17.42 11.47
C ASN A 247 6.02 18.01 10.22
N ILE A 248 5.29 18.85 9.49
CA ILE A 248 5.79 19.51 8.27
C ILE A 248 6.02 20.98 8.57
N PHE A 249 7.24 21.40 8.31
CA PHE A 249 7.73 22.77 8.50
C PHE A 249 8.01 23.38 7.12
N ARG A 250 7.33 24.47 6.81
CA ARG A 250 7.53 25.25 5.59
C ARG A 250 8.29 26.51 5.91
N GLY A 251 9.27 26.84 5.09
CA GLY A 251 10.10 28.00 5.29
C GLY A 251 10.95 28.36 4.07
N ARG A 252 11.95 29.20 4.29
CA ARG A 252 12.96 29.55 3.29
C ARG A 252 14.34 29.11 3.76
N VAL A 253 15.11 28.57 2.82
CA VAL A 253 16.49 28.18 3.11
C VAL A 253 17.38 29.40 3.10
N GLU A 254 18.06 29.62 4.23
CA GLU A 254 19.04 30.66 4.47
C GLU A 254 20.20 30.05 5.28
N ASP A 255 21.44 30.19 4.83
CA ASP A 255 22.65 29.71 5.53
C ASP A 255 22.55 28.27 6.08
N GLN A 256 22.10 27.32 5.26
CA GLN A 256 21.92 25.90 5.63
C GLN A 256 20.84 25.65 6.71
N HIS A 257 20.02 26.63 6.99
CA HIS A 257 18.88 26.51 7.88
C HIS A 257 17.58 26.75 7.11
N LEU A 258 16.53 26.06 7.50
CA LEU A 258 15.17 26.37 7.09
C LEU A 258 14.59 27.37 8.08
N ASN A 259 14.45 28.62 7.67
CA ASN A 259 13.82 29.68 8.46
C ASN A 259 12.30 29.49 8.41
N CYS A 260 11.70 29.12 9.54
CA CYS A 260 10.26 28.87 9.71
C CYS A 260 9.53 30.03 10.40
N GLY A 261 10.15 31.20 10.51
CA GLY A 261 9.63 32.36 11.21
C GLY A 261 10.13 32.41 12.67
N ALA A 262 9.38 31.82 13.60
CA ALA A 262 9.74 31.86 15.03
C ALA A 262 10.97 31.00 15.40
N PHE A 263 11.37 30.05 14.53
CA PHE A 263 12.51 29.17 14.76
C PHE A 263 13.18 28.72 13.45
N ASN A 264 14.40 28.20 13.58
CA ASN A 264 15.17 27.67 12.46
C ASN A 264 15.38 26.15 12.63
N ILE A 265 15.41 25.44 11.52
CA ILE A 265 15.70 24.01 11.46
C ILE A 265 17.01 23.82 10.70
N ARG A 266 17.97 23.11 11.28
CA ARG A 266 19.19 22.72 10.59
C ARG A 266 18.87 21.64 9.56
N LEU A 267 19.34 21.83 8.34
CA LEU A 267 19.12 20.85 7.27
C LEU A 267 20.21 19.77 7.31
N PRO A 268 19.85 18.48 7.07
CA PRO A 268 20.80 17.38 7.10
C PRO A 268 21.77 17.37 5.91
N ALA A 269 21.47 18.14 4.87
CA ALA A 269 22.29 18.29 3.67
C ALA A 269 22.17 19.73 3.12
N PRO A 270 23.17 20.19 2.35
CA PRO A 270 23.11 21.47 1.68
C PRO A 270 21.87 21.58 0.79
N ALA A 271 21.16 22.69 0.88
CA ALA A 271 19.99 22.99 0.07
C ALA A 271 20.14 24.35 -0.61
N THR A 272 19.54 24.50 -1.78
CA THR A 272 19.53 25.75 -2.51
C THR A 272 18.65 26.78 -1.81
N PRO A 273 19.07 28.07 -1.76
CA PRO A 273 18.23 29.13 -1.22
C PRO A 273 16.86 29.19 -1.90
N GLY A 274 15.80 29.33 -1.10
CA GLY A 274 14.43 29.39 -1.61
C GLY A 274 13.39 28.72 -0.70
N PRO A 275 12.13 28.66 -1.13
CA PRO A 275 11.09 27.98 -0.38
C PRO A 275 11.37 26.48 -0.32
N LEU A 276 11.24 25.88 0.86
CA LEU A 276 11.48 24.47 1.12
C LEU A 276 10.51 23.97 2.20
N SER A 277 10.20 22.68 2.15
CA SER A 277 9.51 21.98 3.22
C SER A 277 10.42 20.91 3.83
N ALA A 278 10.43 20.86 5.15
CA ALA A 278 11.08 19.80 5.91
C ALA A 278 10.04 19.04 6.75
N MET A 279 10.30 17.78 7.02
CA MET A 279 9.44 16.99 7.90
C MET A 279 10.23 16.26 8.98
N VAL A 280 9.56 16.01 10.11
CA VAL A 280 10.02 15.13 11.18
C VAL A 280 8.88 14.23 11.59
N ARG A 281 9.15 12.91 11.70
CA ARG A 281 8.15 11.94 12.15
C ARG A 281 7.86 12.09 13.64
N PRO A 282 6.60 11.87 14.09
CA PRO A 282 6.23 12.02 15.51
C PRO A 282 7.03 11.14 16.49
N GLU A 283 7.40 9.93 16.06
CA GLU A 283 8.22 9.00 16.87
C GLU A 283 9.70 9.41 16.94
N LYS A 284 10.12 10.36 16.13
CA LYS A 284 11.45 10.99 16.16
C LYS A 284 11.50 12.25 16.98
N MET A 285 10.33 12.76 17.36
CA MET A 285 10.21 13.88 18.28
C MET A 285 10.24 13.43 19.74
N ARG A 286 10.97 14.16 20.54
CA ARG A 286 11.02 14.02 22.00
C ARG A 286 10.40 15.25 22.64
N VAL A 287 9.75 15.08 23.77
CA VAL A 287 9.16 16.17 24.55
C VAL A 287 10.01 16.36 25.79
N LYS A 288 10.54 17.58 26.01
CA LYS A 288 11.40 17.94 27.13
C LYS A 288 10.86 19.18 27.81
N LYS A 289 11.05 19.28 29.14
CA LYS A 289 10.75 20.51 29.90
C LYS A 289 11.87 21.55 29.76
N ASP A 290 13.10 21.08 29.52
CA ASP A 290 14.28 21.91 29.31
C ASP A 290 14.50 22.24 27.83
N VAL A 291 15.32 23.23 27.54
CA VAL A 291 15.70 23.65 26.19
C VAL A 291 16.46 22.54 25.46
N ALA A 292 16.40 22.56 24.13
CA ALA A 292 17.13 21.62 23.27
C ALA A 292 18.61 21.57 23.59
N GLY A 293 19.17 20.36 23.66
CA GLY A 293 20.59 20.13 23.94
C GLY A 293 21.49 20.39 22.74
N ALA A 294 22.80 20.30 22.95
CA ALA A 294 23.76 20.39 21.86
C ALA A 294 23.49 19.32 20.78
N GLY A 295 23.35 19.73 19.51
CA GLY A 295 23.06 18.85 18.39
C GLY A 295 21.58 18.59 18.13
N GLU A 296 20.68 19.14 18.92
CA GLU A 296 19.23 19.06 18.74
C GLU A 296 18.67 20.40 18.24
N ASP A 297 17.63 20.32 17.43
CA ASP A 297 16.73 21.44 17.15
C ASP A 297 15.47 21.27 17.98
N GLY A 298 14.77 22.35 18.26
CA GLY A 298 13.55 22.28 19.03
C GLY A 298 12.71 23.53 18.93
N VAL A 299 11.45 23.38 19.30
CA VAL A 299 10.48 24.48 19.34
C VAL A 299 9.63 24.35 20.60
N ALA A 300 9.47 25.50 21.30
CA ALA A 300 8.58 25.58 22.43
C ALA A 300 7.12 25.53 22.01
N ALA A 301 6.33 24.79 22.74
CA ALA A 301 4.88 24.66 22.46
C ALA A 301 4.10 24.44 23.76
N THR A 302 2.88 24.93 23.80
CA THR A 302 1.93 24.64 24.87
C THR A 302 1.18 23.34 24.54
N LEU A 303 1.18 22.38 25.47
CA LEU A 303 0.49 21.10 25.29
C LEU A 303 -1.03 21.29 25.21
N THR A 304 -1.64 20.72 24.19
CA THR A 304 -3.08 20.76 23.93
C THR A 304 -3.77 19.41 24.09
N ASP A 305 -3.04 18.31 23.88
CA ASP A 305 -3.54 16.94 24.11
C ASP A 305 -2.41 16.01 24.54
N VAL A 306 -2.75 15.08 25.45
CA VAL A 306 -1.85 14.01 25.92
C VAL A 306 -2.69 12.75 26.07
N THR A 307 -2.62 11.87 25.08
CA THR A 307 -3.49 10.70 24.97
C THR A 307 -2.70 9.39 24.93
N PHE A 308 -3.06 8.42 25.80
CA PHE A 308 -2.48 7.07 25.79
C PHE A 308 -3.06 6.22 24.66
N SER A 309 -2.19 5.67 23.83
CA SER A 309 -2.56 4.86 22.64
C SER A 309 -2.13 3.39 22.77
N GLY A 310 -2.24 2.81 23.95
CA GLY A 310 -1.91 1.40 24.22
C GLY A 310 -0.43 1.16 24.49
N SER A 311 0.47 1.37 23.55
CA SER A 311 1.92 1.17 23.73
C SER A 311 2.72 2.45 23.81
N THR A 312 2.13 3.58 23.40
CA THR A 312 2.78 4.90 23.36
C THR A 312 1.81 6.00 23.77
N TRP A 313 2.33 7.16 24.05
CA TRP A 313 1.55 8.39 24.27
C TRP A 313 1.63 9.27 23.04
N ARG A 314 0.48 9.74 22.57
CA ARG A 314 0.35 10.79 21.57
C ARG A 314 0.29 12.13 22.31
N VAL A 315 1.22 13.02 21.99
CA VAL A 315 1.36 14.32 22.61
C VAL A 315 1.24 15.38 21.54
N GLU A 316 0.28 16.28 21.68
CA GLU A 316 0.10 17.43 20.80
C GLU A 316 0.35 18.73 21.54
N GLY A 317 0.91 19.71 20.83
CA GLY A 317 1.10 21.06 21.33
C GLY A 317 1.04 22.10 20.20
N HIS A 318 0.78 23.34 20.57
CA HIS A 318 0.82 24.47 19.65
C HIS A 318 2.01 25.38 19.95
N ASP A 319 2.78 25.72 18.92
CA ASP A 319 3.83 26.74 19.03
C ASP A 319 3.25 28.17 19.09
N SER A 320 4.12 29.18 19.20
CA SER A 320 3.72 30.59 19.22
C SER A 320 3.00 31.09 17.97
N ASP A 321 3.20 30.43 16.85
CA ASP A 321 2.57 30.75 15.57
C ASP A 321 1.26 29.93 15.34
N GLY A 322 0.85 29.12 16.33
CA GLY A 322 -0.34 28.27 16.27
C GLY A 322 -0.18 27.00 15.44
N ARG A 323 1.06 26.59 15.11
CA ARG A 323 1.31 25.33 14.39
C ARG A 323 1.16 24.17 15.36
N THR A 324 0.47 23.14 14.91
CA THR A 324 0.34 21.88 15.65
C THR A 324 1.61 21.04 15.51
N LEU A 325 2.17 20.65 16.65
CA LEU A 325 3.27 19.71 16.75
C LEU A 325 2.77 18.41 17.36
N LEU A 326 3.26 17.29 16.85
CA LEU A 326 2.88 15.95 17.28
C LEU A 326 4.12 15.15 17.64
N ALA A 327 4.14 14.53 18.82
CA ALA A 327 5.13 13.55 19.23
C ALA A 327 4.47 12.23 19.62
N ARG A 328 5.19 11.13 19.42
CA ARG A 328 4.85 9.80 19.97
C ARG A 328 5.95 9.39 20.94
N VAL A 329 5.65 9.39 22.24
CA VAL A 329 6.63 9.11 23.29
C VAL A 329 6.28 7.83 24.03
N ALA A 330 7.30 7.15 24.57
CA ALA A 330 7.09 5.90 25.32
C ALA A 330 6.34 6.15 26.63
N ASP A 331 6.63 7.29 27.30
CA ASP A 331 5.96 7.69 28.54
C ASP A 331 5.59 9.17 28.45
N GLY A 332 4.32 9.47 28.61
CA GLY A 332 3.74 10.82 28.68
C GLY A 332 2.98 11.07 29.99
N SER A 333 3.08 10.16 30.96
CA SER A 333 2.30 10.21 32.22
C SER A 333 2.56 11.45 33.09
N THR A 334 3.71 12.09 32.90
CA THR A 334 4.11 13.30 33.65
C THR A 334 3.85 14.61 32.90
N LEU A 335 3.25 14.52 31.72
CA LEU A 335 2.92 15.68 30.89
C LEU A 335 1.47 16.11 31.14
N HIS A 336 1.24 17.42 31.23
CA HIS A 336 -0.08 17.98 31.51
C HIS A 336 -0.50 18.99 30.43
N ILE A 337 -1.77 18.95 30.06
CA ILE A 337 -2.35 19.93 29.13
C ILE A 337 -2.18 21.34 29.73
N GLY A 338 -1.79 22.31 28.90
CA GLY A 338 -1.48 23.68 29.28
C GLY A 338 -0.03 23.89 29.72
N GLU A 339 0.76 22.83 29.88
CA GLU A 339 2.19 22.93 30.20
C GLU A 339 2.98 23.38 28.96
N MET A 340 3.98 24.28 29.18
CA MET A 340 4.92 24.66 28.15
C MET A 340 6.09 23.66 28.12
N VAL A 341 6.36 23.11 26.98
CA VAL A 341 7.40 22.09 26.75
C VAL A 341 8.17 22.37 25.45
N ASN A 342 9.30 21.73 25.27
CA ASN A 342 10.05 21.78 24.02
C ASN A 342 9.87 20.45 23.24
N PHE A 343 9.38 20.53 22.00
CA PHE A 343 9.45 19.46 21.04
C PHE A 343 10.83 19.51 20.38
N VAL A 344 11.63 18.46 20.58
CA VAL A 344 13.03 18.43 20.14
C VAL A 344 13.29 17.21 19.24
N TRP A 345 14.19 17.39 18.26
CA TRP A 345 14.59 16.35 17.32
C TRP A 345 16.06 16.48 16.95
N SER A 346 16.64 15.40 16.39
CA SER A 346 18.00 15.41 15.87
C SER A 346 18.00 15.87 14.41
N VAL A 347 19.07 16.53 13.95
CA VAL A 347 19.20 17.01 12.57
C VAL A 347 19.11 15.83 11.57
N GLU A 348 19.64 14.68 11.95
CA GLU A 348 19.56 13.44 11.14
C GLU A 348 18.15 12.90 10.95
N ASP A 349 17.17 13.30 11.79
CA ASP A 349 15.77 12.90 11.67
C ASP A 349 14.96 13.83 10.76
N VAL A 350 15.52 14.95 10.35
CA VAL A 350 14.90 15.90 9.41
C VAL A 350 14.94 15.31 7.99
N ARG A 351 13.84 15.42 7.26
CA ARG A 351 13.76 15.05 5.84
C ARG A 351 13.26 16.23 5.02
N ILE A 352 13.94 16.47 3.91
CA ILE A 352 13.51 17.46 2.92
C ILE A 352 12.43 16.81 2.04
N VAL A 353 11.31 17.49 1.87
CA VAL A 353 10.19 17.04 1.03
C VAL A 353 9.80 18.14 0.05
N ALA A 354 9.41 17.75 -1.16
CA ALA A 354 8.90 18.72 -2.12
C ALA A 354 7.56 19.28 -1.64
N SER A 355 7.39 20.61 -1.75
CA SER A 355 6.14 21.28 -1.41
C SER A 355 5.02 20.85 -2.35
N GLU A 356 3.79 20.79 -1.83
CA GLU A 356 2.58 20.55 -2.65
C GLU A 356 2.21 21.70 -3.59
N ALA A 357 2.87 22.85 -3.48
CA ALA A 357 2.67 23.97 -4.40
C ALA A 357 3.09 23.55 -5.80
N ARG A 358 2.22 22.86 -6.53
CA ARG A 358 2.28 22.79 -7.98
C ARG A 358 1.97 24.20 -8.53
N PRO A 359 2.77 24.71 -9.48
CA PRO A 359 2.51 26.00 -10.10
C PRO A 359 1.16 26.04 -10.80
#